data_75946e379d235c79347c47cd6155be0d
#
_entry.id   75946e379d235c79347c47cd6155be0d
#
_cell.length_a   1.000
_cell.length_b   1.000
_cell.length_c   1.000
_cell.angle_alpha   90.00
_cell.angle_beta   90.00
_cell.angle_gamma   90.00
#
_symmetry.space_group_name_H-M   'P 1'
#
loop_
_entity.id
_entity.type
_entity.pdbx_description
1 polymer ?
#
loop_
_entity_poly.entity_id
_entity_poly.type
_entity_poly.pdbx_seq_one_letter_code
_entity_poly.pdbx_strand_id
1 'polypeptide(L)'
;MSAHEILIAVMAVFAALGALDRILGNRFGLGKEFEEGILAMGSLAMAMIGVITLAPVLAAVLRPIVVPVFGLLGADGAMFAGTILACDMGGGALAAEMSDSYEAAMLGGVITGSMLGATIVFTIPVAMGILDESDRPALAKGILCGVVTVPMGILAGGLVAGFPLGMILRNLIPIVLIGAVIALGLWKKEEAMIRGFGAFGRGVVAVITAGLAAAIVEELTGFVVIPGLAPISEGFETVGEIAIVLAGAFPLVFLLTKLLKKPLLRLGKVLGINDVAAAGLVASLANSIATFGLVKDMDRRGKVVNIAFAVSAAFVFGDHLGFTAGFAPEMLPAMIIGKLVGGISAVAVALWLTGKEMQNAE
;
A
#
# COMPACT_ATOMS: atom_id res chain seq x y z
N MET A 1 7.89 25.41 -9.45
CA MET A 1 6.97 24.32 -9.01
C MET A 1 7.79 23.13 -8.61
N SER A 2 7.57 22.61 -7.45
CA SER A 2 8.17 21.36 -6.99
C SER A 2 7.54 20.16 -7.72
N ALA A 3 8.16 18.97 -7.62
CA ALA A 3 7.65 17.78 -8.30
C ALA A 3 6.22 17.40 -7.84
N HIS A 4 5.93 17.55 -6.55
CA HIS A 4 4.59 17.26 -6.04
C HIS A 4 3.55 18.29 -6.49
N GLU A 5 3.89 19.59 -6.56
CA GLU A 5 2.99 20.61 -7.10
C GLU A 5 2.61 20.32 -8.57
N ILE A 6 3.56 19.86 -9.36
CA ILE A 6 3.29 19.45 -10.75
C ILE A 6 2.32 18.26 -10.78
N LEU A 7 2.53 17.24 -9.94
CA LEU A 7 1.65 16.08 -9.87
C LEU A 7 0.23 16.47 -9.45
N ILE A 8 0.09 17.31 -8.43
CA ILE A 8 -1.22 17.82 -7.98
C ILE A 8 -1.89 18.63 -9.10
N ALA A 9 -1.15 19.52 -9.77
CA ALA A 9 -1.71 20.28 -10.89
C ALA A 9 -2.19 19.39 -12.04
N VAL A 10 -1.44 18.33 -12.36
CA VAL A 10 -1.85 17.35 -13.37
C VAL A 10 -3.13 16.64 -12.93
N MET A 11 -3.22 16.20 -11.67
CA MET A 11 -4.44 15.56 -11.14
C MET A 11 -5.65 16.53 -11.18
N ALA A 12 -5.46 17.81 -10.84
CA ALA A 12 -6.51 18.81 -10.95
C ALA A 12 -7.03 18.98 -12.39
N VAL A 13 -6.12 18.98 -13.38
CA VAL A 13 -6.51 19.02 -14.80
C VAL A 13 -7.32 17.76 -15.17
N PHE A 14 -6.91 16.59 -14.72
CA PHE A 14 -7.63 15.35 -14.99
C PHE A 14 -8.97 15.27 -14.26
N ALA A 15 -9.11 15.83 -13.07
CA ALA A 15 -10.39 15.99 -12.40
C ALA A 15 -11.35 16.84 -13.23
N ALA A 16 -10.87 17.98 -13.74
CA ALA A 16 -11.68 18.85 -14.62
C ALA A 16 -12.08 18.16 -15.92
N LEU A 17 -11.17 17.41 -16.56
CA LEU A 17 -11.46 16.64 -17.77
C LEU A 17 -12.44 15.49 -17.47
N GLY A 18 -12.31 14.81 -16.34
CA GLY A 18 -13.25 13.79 -15.91
C GLY A 18 -14.65 14.35 -15.65
N ALA A 19 -14.74 15.47 -14.93
CA ALA A 19 -16.01 16.16 -14.70
C ALA A 19 -16.67 16.59 -16.01
N LEU A 20 -15.89 17.14 -16.95
CA LEU A 20 -16.40 17.51 -18.28
C LEU A 20 -16.91 16.29 -19.07
N ASP A 21 -16.16 15.20 -19.09
CA ASP A 21 -16.57 13.96 -19.76
C ASP A 21 -17.86 13.40 -19.15
N ARG A 22 -18.02 13.46 -17.82
CA ARG A 22 -19.23 13.07 -17.12
C ARG A 22 -20.45 13.90 -17.57
N ILE A 23 -20.29 15.22 -17.68
CA ILE A 23 -21.34 16.14 -18.19
C ILE A 23 -21.72 15.78 -19.63
N LEU A 24 -20.74 15.38 -20.45
CA LEU A 24 -20.94 15.02 -21.85
C LEU A 24 -21.43 13.57 -22.07
N GLY A 25 -21.75 12.85 -21.00
CA GLY A 25 -22.31 11.50 -21.04
C GLY A 25 -21.27 10.38 -21.09
N ASN A 26 -20.09 10.57 -20.48
CA ASN A 26 -19.01 9.56 -20.32
C ASN A 26 -18.49 8.99 -21.66
N ARG A 27 -18.29 9.83 -22.65
CA ARG A 27 -17.87 9.41 -24.02
C ARG A 27 -16.46 8.86 -24.08
N PHE A 28 -15.56 9.34 -23.22
CA PHE A 28 -14.15 8.97 -23.20
C PHE A 28 -13.82 8.00 -22.08
N GLY A 29 -14.73 7.79 -21.13
CA GLY A 29 -14.57 6.95 -19.95
C GLY A 29 -13.86 7.63 -18.77
N LEU A 30 -13.45 8.89 -18.90
CA LEU A 30 -12.82 9.66 -17.82
C LEU A 30 -13.85 10.08 -16.76
N GLY A 31 -15.09 10.34 -17.16
CA GLY A 31 -16.15 10.76 -16.25
C GLY A 31 -16.56 9.67 -15.28
N LYS A 32 -16.51 8.39 -15.70
CA LYS A 32 -16.74 7.26 -14.82
C LYS A 32 -15.63 7.17 -13.76
N GLU A 33 -14.39 7.32 -14.16
CA GLU A 33 -13.23 7.28 -13.25
C GLU A 33 -13.26 8.46 -12.25
N PHE A 34 -13.67 9.65 -12.69
CA PHE A 34 -13.91 10.80 -11.81
C PHE A 34 -14.95 10.48 -10.73
N GLU A 35 -16.06 9.87 -11.10
CA GLU A 35 -17.11 9.44 -10.17
C GLU A 35 -16.61 8.38 -9.19
N GLU A 36 -15.89 7.36 -9.67
CA GLU A 36 -15.29 6.32 -8.84
C GLU A 36 -14.28 6.91 -7.82
N GLY A 37 -13.53 7.94 -8.20
CA GLY A 37 -12.62 8.64 -7.28
C GLY A 37 -13.36 9.27 -6.10
N ILE A 38 -14.52 9.90 -6.34
CA ILE A 38 -15.36 10.44 -5.26
C ILE A 38 -16.03 9.32 -4.46
N LEU A 39 -16.52 8.26 -5.11
CA LEU A 39 -17.19 7.14 -4.45
C LEU A 39 -16.20 6.32 -3.56
N ALA A 40 -14.92 6.34 -3.86
CA ALA A 40 -13.89 5.72 -3.03
C ALA A 40 -13.87 6.27 -1.59
N MET A 41 -14.39 7.48 -1.37
CA MET A 41 -14.51 8.09 -0.05
C MET A 41 -15.23 7.16 0.95
N GLY A 42 -16.27 6.42 0.55
CA GLY A 42 -17.02 5.54 1.45
C GLY A 42 -16.17 4.37 1.97
N SER A 43 -15.41 3.73 1.09
CA SER A 43 -14.52 2.61 1.48
C SER A 43 -13.33 3.09 2.32
N LEU A 44 -12.75 4.24 1.98
CA LEU A 44 -11.67 4.86 2.74
C LEU A 44 -12.13 5.31 4.13
N ALA A 45 -13.32 5.89 4.23
CA ALA A 45 -13.91 6.33 5.49
C ALA A 45 -14.02 5.17 6.51
N MET A 46 -14.47 3.99 6.07
CA MET A 46 -14.60 2.81 6.93
C MET A 46 -13.28 2.38 7.57
N ALA A 47 -12.17 2.50 6.87
CA ALA A 47 -10.86 2.13 7.37
C ALA A 47 -10.18 3.31 8.09
N MET A 48 -10.13 4.47 7.45
CA MET A 48 -9.30 5.59 7.90
C MET A 48 -9.87 6.32 9.11
N ILE A 49 -11.17 6.64 9.12
CA ILE A 49 -11.76 7.40 10.24
C ILE A 49 -11.57 6.64 11.55
N GLY A 50 -11.84 5.33 11.55
CA GLY A 50 -11.68 4.51 12.75
C GLY A 50 -10.25 4.47 13.28
N VAL A 51 -9.26 4.47 12.38
CA VAL A 51 -7.85 4.48 12.80
C VAL A 51 -7.37 5.88 13.18
N ILE A 52 -7.73 6.92 12.43
CA ILE A 52 -7.34 8.30 12.76
C ILE A 52 -7.85 8.65 14.16
N THR A 53 -9.11 8.34 14.46
CA THR A 53 -9.68 8.57 15.78
C THR A 53 -8.99 7.74 16.88
N LEU A 54 -8.58 6.50 16.59
CA LEU A 54 -7.89 5.62 17.53
C LEU A 54 -6.39 5.91 17.67
N ALA A 55 -5.76 6.60 16.73
CA ALA A 55 -4.30 6.75 16.67
C ALA A 55 -3.67 7.27 17.98
N PRO A 56 -4.21 8.30 18.65
CA PRO A 56 -3.66 8.76 19.94
C PRO A 56 -3.75 7.68 21.03
N VAL A 57 -4.87 6.96 21.09
CA VAL A 57 -5.08 5.90 22.09
C VAL A 57 -4.15 4.71 21.84
N LEU A 58 -4.03 4.29 20.57
CA LEU A 58 -3.11 3.23 20.18
C LEU A 58 -1.66 3.63 20.45
N ALA A 59 -1.28 4.85 20.13
CA ALA A 59 0.05 5.37 20.40
C ALA A 59 0.34 5.39 21.93
N ALA A 60 -0.60 5.85 22.76
CA ALA A 60 -0.44 5.87 24.20
C ALA A 60 -0.18 4.47 24.80
N VAL A 61 -0.83 3.43 24.25
CA VAL A 61 -0.64 2.04 24.66
C VAL A 61 0.65 1.43 24.09
N LEU A 62 0.99 1.74 22.84
CA LEU A 62 2.08 1.10 22.13
C LEU A 62 3.44 1.77 22.36
N ARG A 63 3.51 3.11 22.49
CA ARG A 63 4.77 3.85 22.69
C ARG A 63 5.64 3.29 23.82
N PRO A 64 5.12 2.96 25.04
CA PRO A 64 5.94 2.46 26.13
C PRO A 64 6.65 1.14 25.83
N ILE A 65 6.13 0.36 24.89
CA ILE A 65 6.67 -0.95 24.50
C ILE A 65 7.50 -0.84 23.24
N VAL A 66 6.94 -0.22 22.20
CA VAL A 66 7.52 -0.18 20.86
C VAL A 66 8.74 0.72 20.80
N VAL A 67 8.65 1.94 21.35
CA VAL A 67 9.75 2.90 21.28
C VAL A 67 11.06 2.38 21.91
N PRO A 68 11.04 1.78 23.11
CA PRO A 68 12.25 1.17 23.67
C PRO A 68 12.80 0.01 22.81
N VAL A 69 11.92 -0.87 22.30
CA VAL A 69 12.34 -2.02 21.49
C VAL A 69 12.98 -1.59 20.18
N PHE A 70 12.37 -0.65 19.46
CA PHE A 70 12.96 -0.12 18.22
C PHE A 70 14.21 0.73 18.50
N GLY A 71 14.21 1.48 19.61
CA GLY A 71 15.36 2.25 20.08
C GLY A 71 16.60 1.38 20.36
N LEU A 72 16.45 0.15 20.87
CA LEU A 72 17.56 -0.81 21.01
C LEU A 72 18.20 -1.17 19.66
N LEU A 73 17.44 -1.10 18.58
CA LEU A 73 17.93 -1.31 17.21
C LEU A 73 18.43 -0.01 16.57
N GLY A 74 18.35 1.12 17.28
CA GLY A 74 18.68 2.45 16.76
C GLY A 74 17.66 3.00 15.78
N ALA A 75 16.45 2.42 15.76
CA ALA A 75 15.34 2.80 14.88
C ALA A 75 14.26 3.57 15.64
N ASP A 76 13.45 4.32 14.91
CA ASP A 76 12.32 5.05 15.44
C ASP A 76 11.07 4.17 15.56
N GLY A 77 10.23 4.46 16.58
CA GLY A 77 8.98 3.74 16.83
C GLY A 77 7.96 3.85 15.69
N ALA A 78 8.01 4.90 14.87
CA ALA A 78 7.17 5.07 13.69
C ALA A 78 7.29 3.92 12.69
N MET A 79 8.46 3.28 12.60
CA MET A 79 8.67 2.14 11.72
C MET A 79 7.77 0.95 12.05
N PHE A 80 7.40 0.78 13.33
CA PHE A 80 6.45 -0.25 13.75
C PHE A 80 5.08 -0.04 13.09
N ALA A 81 4.56 1.19 13.10
CA ALA A 81 3.24 1.48 12.55
C ALA A 81 3.14 1.07 11.08
N GLY A 82 4.09 1.51 10.24
CA GLY A 82 4.11 1.14 8.82
C GLY A 82 4.53 -0.30 8.55
N THR A 83 5.06 -1.03 9.53
CA THR A 83 5.30 -2.47 9.41
C THR A 83 4.01 -3.27 9.51
N ILE A 84 3.08 -2.85 10.37
CA ILE A 84 1.87 -3.62 10.68
C ILE A 84 0.60 -3.06 10.05
N LEU A 85 0.60 -1.80 9.61
CA LEU A 85 -0.57 -1.13 9.00
C LEU A 85 -0.22 -0.56 7.65
N ALA A 86 -1.17 -0.63 6.70
CA ALA A 86 -1.07 0.10 5.45
C ALA A 86 -1.11 1.62 5.72
N CYS A 87 -0.45 2.41 4.88
CA CYS A 87 -0.37 3.86 5.04
C CYS A 87 -1.75 4.50 5.18
N ASP A 88 -2.69 4.12 4.34
CA ASP A 88 -4.07 4.56 4.25
C ASP A 88 -5.03 3.82 5.21
N MET A 89 -4.58 2.74 5.84
CA MET A 89 -5.32 2.03 6.90
C MET A 89 -4.75 2.36 8.29
N GLY A 90 -4.27 3.59 8.46
CA GLY A 90 -3.82 4.16 9.71
C GLY A 90 -2.33 4.05 10.01
N GLY A 91 -1.55 3.42 9.15
CA GLY A 91 -0.09 3.39 9.29
C GLY A 91 0.52 4.78 9.32
N GLY A 92 0.02 5.71 8.48
CA GLY A 92 0.44 7.11 8.46
C GLY A 92 0.11 7.84 9.75
N ALA A 93 -1.15 7.81 10.17
CA ALA A 93 -1.62 8.48 11.38
C ALA A 93 -0.93 7.93 12.65
N LEU A 94 -0.86 6.61 12.79
CA LEU A 94 -0.19 6.01 13.94
C LEU A 94 1.31 6.30 13.95
N ALA A 95 1.99 6.32 12.79
CA ALA A 95 3.41 6.66 12.73
C ALA A 95 3.66 8.10 13.17
N ALA A 96 2.80 9.04 12.78
CA ALA A 96 2.86 10.43 13.22
C ALA A 96 2.72 10.55 14.75
N GLU A 97 1.83 9.77 15.36
CA GLU A 97 1.66 9.72 16.81
C GLU A 97 2.80 8.95 17.52
N MET A 98 3.53 8.08 16.84
CA MET A 98 4.60 7.26 17.43
C MET A 98 5.97 7.92 17.43
N SER A 99 6.18 9.02 16.71
CA SER A 99 7.46 9.70 16.53
C SER A 99 7.33 11.20 16.67
N ASP A 100 8.37 11.81 17.20
CA ASP A 100 8.53 13.29 17.23
C ASP A 100 9.35 13.77 16.00
N SER A 101 9.90 12.85 15.19
CA SER A 101 10.62 13.14 13.94
C SER A 101 9.69 13.01 12.74
N TYR A 102 9.49 14.12 12.01
CA TYR A 102 8.73 14.13 10.77
C TYR A 102 9.28 13.11 9.76
N GLU A 103 10.60 13.09 9.55
CA GLU A 103 11.24 12.20 8.59
C GLU A 103 11.02 10.71 8.94
N ALA A 104 11.11 10.36 10.24
CA ALA A 104 10.88 9.00 10.70
C ALA A 104 9.40 8.61 10.58
N ALA A 105 8.47 9.52 10.92
CA ALA A 105 7.05 9.32 10.75
C ALA A 105 6.68 9.07 9.27
N MET A 106 7.23 9.87 8.35
CA MET A 106 6.97 9.72 6.91
C MET A 106 7.63 8.46 6.34
N LEU A 107 8.87 8.14 6.75
CA LEU A 107 9.54 6.91 6.33
C LEU A 107 8.79 5.65 6.80
N GLY A 108 8.32 5.65 8.05
CA GLY A 108 7.53 4.58 8.64
C GLY A 108 6.12 4.53 8.07
N GLY A 109 5.35 5.58 8.28
CA GLY A 109 3.92 5.62 8.00
C GLY A 109 3.57 5.62 6.53
N VAL A 110 4.24 6.47 5.73
CA VAL A 110 3.94 6.62 4.29
C VAL A 110 4.70 5.59 3.47
N ILE A 111 6.04 5.60 3.51
CA ILE A 111 6.85 4.77 2.61
C ILE A 111 6.78 3.29 3.01
N THR A 112 7.08 2.95 4.27
CA THR A 112 7.04 1.55 4.73
C THR A 112 5.62 1.01 4.76
N GLY A 113 4.65 1.80 5.25
CA GLY A 113 3.24 1.44 5.32
C GLY A 113 2.63 1.16 3.96
N SER A 114 3.01 1.90 2.91
CA SER A 114 2.53 1.66 1.55
C SER A 114 3.08 0.38 0.90
N MET A 115 4.05 -0.29 1.50
CA MET A 115 4.65 -1.54 1.00
C MET A 115 4.45 -2.68 2.00
N LEU A 116 5.18 -2.71 3.12
CA LEU A 116 5.16 -3.84 4.05
C LEU A 116 3.83 -3.92 4.80
N GLY A 117 3.37 -2.82 5.38
CA GLY A 117 2.11 -2.77 6.09
C GLY A 117 0.93 -3.16 5.20
N ALA A 118 0.83 -2.57 4.01
CA ALA A 118 -0.20 -2.91 3.03
C ALA A 118 -0.16 -4.39 2.63
N THR A 119 1.03 -4.99 2.58
CA THR A 119 1.16 -6.43 2.28
C THR A 119 0.58 -7.28 3.39
N ILE A 120 0.85 -6.95 4.66
CA ILE A 120 0.45 -7.75 5.82
C ILE A 120 -1.06 -7.64 6.09
N VAL A 121 -1.62 -6.41 6.10
CA VAL A 121 -3.02 -6.22 6.50
C VAL A 121 -4.01 -6.28 5.36
N PHE A 122 -3.57 -6.09 4.12
CA PHE A 122 -4.47 -6.03 2.96
C PHE A 122 -4.12 -7.07 1.90
N THR A 123 -2.92 -7.00 1.30
CA THR A 123 -2.58 -7.82 0.12
C THR A 123 -2.70 -9.31 0.39
N ILE A 124 -2.15 -9.81 1.51
CA ILE A 124 -2.22 -11.24 1.86
C ILE A 124 -3.65 -11.66 2.21
N PRO A 125 -4.40 -10.98 3.12
CA PRO A 125 -5.78 -11.33 3.42
C PRO A 125 -6.70 -11.32 2.20
N VAL A 126 -6.57 -10.32 1.33
CA VAL A 126 -7.38 -10.19 0.11
C VAL A 126 -7.04 -11.29 -0.90
N ALA A 127 -5.75 -11.55 -1.14
CA ALA A 127 -5.32 -12.63 -2.01
C ALA A 127 -5.88 -13.98 -1.56
N MET A 128 -5.90 -14.24 -0.25
CA MET A 128 -6.49 -15.47 0.32
C MET A 128 -7.99 -15.61 0.08
N GLY A 129 -8.70 -14.50 -0.05
CA GLY A 129 -10.13 -14.50 -0.37
C GLY A 129 -10.44 -14.69 -1.85
N ILE A 130 -9.49 -14.42 -2.74
CA ILE A 130 -9.70 -14.40 -4.20
C ILE A 130 -9.04 -15.61 -4.89
N LEU A 131 -7.82 -15.98 -4.46
CA LEU A 131 -7.03 -17.00 -5.12
C LEU A 131 -7.51 -18.41 -4.78
N ASP A 132 -7.50 -19.29 -5.79
CA ASP A 132 -7.73 -20.70 -5.62
C ASP A 132 -6.64 -21.35 -4.75
N GLU A 133 -6.97 -22.47 -4.09
CA GLU A 133 -6.00 -23.19 -3.24
C GLU A 133 -4.76 -23.65 -4.01
N SER A 134 -4.92 -24.01 -5.29
CA SER A 134 -3.82 -24.39 -6.18
C SER A 134 -2.80 -23.26 -6.42
N ASP A 135 -3.17 -22.01 -6.20
CA ASP A 135 -2.33 -20.82 -6.43
C ASP A 135 -1.63 -20.33 -5.16
N ARG A 136 -1.94 -20.91 -3.99
CA ARG A 136 -1.28 -20.55 -2.71
C ARG A 136 0.24 -20.68 -2.74
N PRO A 137 0.86 -21.71 -3.35
CA PRO A 137 2.32 -21.77 -3.47
C PRO A 137 2.91 -20.61 -4.28
N ALA A 138 2.20 -20.16 -5.33
CA ALA A 138 2.62 -18.96 -6.07
C ALA A 138 2.48 -17.68 -5.24
N LEU A 139 1.43 -17.61 -4.41
CA LEU A 139 1.22 -16.52 -3.46
C LEU A 139 2.40 -16.41 -2.48
N ALA A 140 2.75 -17.49 -1.80
CA ALA A 140 3.84 -17.50 -0.85
C ALA A 140 5.19 -17.14 -1.49
N LYS A 141 5.50 -17.71 -2.66
CA LYS A 141 6.72 -17.40 -3.40
C LYS A 141 6.77 -15.94 -3.83
N GLY A 142 5.67 -15.41 -4.34
CA GLY A 142 5.57 -14.02 -4.75
C GLY A 142 5.75 -13.07 -3.56
N ILE A 143 5.06 -13.33 -2.44
CA ILE A 143 5.23 -12.54 -1.21
C ILE A 143 6.66 -12.61 -0.71
N LEU A 144 7.30 -13.80 -0.70
CA LEU A 144 8.69 -13.95 -0.32
C LEU A 144 9.61 -13.05 -1.16
N CYS A 145 9.47 -13.10 -2.49
CA CYS A 145 10.25 -12.25 -3.40
C CYS A 145 10.02 -10.77 -3.16
N GLY A 146 8.77 -10.38 -2.89
CA GLY A 146 8.41 -9.00 -2.63
C GLY A 146 8.95 -8.49 -1.30
N VAL A 147 8.74 -9.23 -0.21
CA VAL A 147 9.14 -8.80 1.15
C VAL A 147 10.65 -8.59 1.27
N VAL A 148 11.46 -9.46 0.66
CA VAL A 148 12.93 -9.31 0.72
C VAL A 148 13.43 -8.08 -0.03
N THR A 149 12.64 -7.50 -0.92
CA THR A 149 12.99 -6.30 -1.69
C THR A 149 12.38 -5.01 -1.15
N VAL A 150 11.44 -5.08 -0.19
CA VAL A 150 10.87 -3.90 0.47
C VAL A 150 11.94 -2.92 0.98
N PRO A 151 13.05 -3.37 1.63
CA PRO A 151 14.12 -2.47 2.06
C PRO A 151 14.72 -1.62 0.95
N MET A 152 14.79 -2.14 -0.29
CA MET A 152 15.26 -1.39 -1.46
C MET A 152 14.31 -0.26 -1.81
N GLY A 153 13.00 -0.53 -1.74
CA GLY A 153 11.96 0.48 -1.97
C GLY A 153 11.99 1.58 -0.89
N ILE A 154 12.13 1.21 0.39
CA ILE A 154 12.22 2.17 1.50
C ILE A 154 13.47 3.04 1.36
N LEU A 155 14.62 2.43 1.04
CA LEU A 155 15.86 3.17 0.79
C LEU A 155 15.68 4.18 -0.35
N ALA A 156 15.16 3.74 -1.48
CA ALA A 156 14.96 4.60 -2.64
C ALA A 156 13.97 5.75 -2.33
N GLY A 157 12.84 5.44 -1.70
CA GLY A 157 11.86 6.45 -1.29
C GLY A 157 12.44 7.46 -0.30
N GLY A 158 13.14 7.00 0.74
CA GLY A 158 13.78 7.87 1.71
C GLY A 158 14.84 8.79 1.09
N LEU A 159 15.63 8.30 0.13
CA LEU A 159 16.59 9.12 -0.61
C LEU A 159 15.91 10.17 -1.49
N VAL A 160 14.82 9.82 -2.17
CA VAL A 160 14.03 10.77 -2.97
C VAL A 160 13.37 11.84 -2.09
N ALA A 161 12.94 11.48 -0.88
CA ALA A 161 12.45 12.43 0.12
C ALA A 161 13.55 13.38 0.66
N GLY A 162 14.82 13.11 0.35
CA GLY A 162 15.94 13.89 0.86
C GLY A 162 16.32 13.57 2.31
N PHE A 163 15.86 12.45 2.84
CA PHE A 163 16.13 12.06 4.22
C PHE A 163 17.61 11.65 4.42
N PRO A 164 18.20 11.92 5.59
CA PRO A 164 19.58 11.55 5.87
C PRO A 164 19.81 10.04 5.74
N LEU A 165 20.79 9.62 4.94
CA LEU A 165 21.09 8.19 4.69
C LEU A 165 21.28 7.40 5.99
N GLY A 166 21.97 7.98 6.99
CA GLY A 166 22.17 7.34 8.29
C GLY A 166 20.88 7.07 9.05
N MET A 167 19.88 7.98 8.94
CA MET A 167 18.56 7.79 9.51
C MET A 167 17.82 6.67 8.78
N ILE A 168 17.82 6.67 7.44
CA ILE A 168 17.18 5.62 6.64
C ILE A 168 17.76 4.25 7.00
N LEU A 169 19.10 4.10 7.02
CA LEU A 169 19.76 2.82 7.28
C LEU A 169 19.46 2.27 8.68
N ARG A 170 19.43 3.12 9.71
CA ARG A 170 19.05 2.71 11.07
C ARG A 170 17.60 2.21 11.12
N ASN A 171 16.69 2.93 10.49
CA ASN A 171 15.29 2.58 10.44
C ASN A 171 15.00 1.33 9.57
N LEU A 172 15.87 0.98 8.64
CA LEU A 172 15.79 -0.26 7.87
C LEU A 172 16.15 -1.51 8.68
N ILE A 173 16.92 -1.40 9.78
CA ILE A 173 17.35 -2.58 10.57
C ILE A 173 16.17 -3.43 11.02
N PRO A 174 15.15 -2.91 11.74
CA PRO A 174 13.99 -3.71 12.13
C PRO A 174 13.20 -4.25 10.93
N ILE A 175 13.12 -3.51 9.83
CA ILE A 175 12.40 -3.95 8.63
C ILE A 175 13.08 -5.16 7.99
N VAL A 176 14.41 -5.15 7.89
CA VAL A 176 15.18 -6.29 7.38
C VAL A 176 15.03 -7.50 8.29
N LEU A 177 15.08 -7.31 9.61
CA LEU A 177 14.90 -8.41 10.58
C LEU A 177 13.49 -9.01 10.49
N ILE A 178 12.45 -8.18 10.47
CA ILE A 178 11.05 -8.62 10.32
C ILE A 178 10.84 -9.28 8.97
N GLY A 179 11.35 -8.69 7.90
CA GLY A 179 11.33 -9.27 6.55
C GLY A 179 12.00 -10.64 6.49
N ALA A 180 13.13 -10.81 7.15
CA ALA A 180 13.82 -12.10 7.25
C ALA A 180 12.99 -13.15 8.03
N VAL A 181 12.34 -12.76 9.12
CA VAL A 181 11.42 -13.64 9.88
C VAL A 181 10.24 -14.05 9.03
N ILE A 182 9.62 -13.10 8.31
CA ILE A 182 8.51 -13.39 7.38
C ILE A 182 8.98 -14.34 6.27
N ALA A 183 10.13 -14.05 5.66
CA ALA A 183 10.69 -14.87 4.60
C ALA A 183 10.98 -16.31 5.06
N LEU A 184 11.60 -16.47 6.23
CA LEU A 184 11.86 -17.79 6.83
C LEU A 184 10.56 -18.52 7.18
N GLY A 185 9.55 -17.79 7.69
CA GLY A 185 8.25 -18.33 8.00
C GLY A 185 7.51 -18.84 6.76
N LEU A 186 7.49 -18.04 5.69
CA LEU A 186 6.91 -18.42 4.40
C LEU A 186 7.65 -19.60 3.76
N TRP A 187 8.97 -19.66 3.90
CA TRP A 187 9.75 -20.78 3.38
C TRP A 187 9.49 -22.10 4.12
N LYS A 188 9.38 -22.05 5.47
CA LYS A 188 9.29 -23.25 6.31
C LYS A 188 7.87 -23.67 6.66
N LYS A 189 6.94 -22.70 6.79
CA LYS A 189 5.56 -22.90 7.29
C LYS A 189 4.59 -21.97 6.56
N GLU A 190 4.59 -22.05 5.24
CA GLU A 190 3.82 -21.21 4.33
C GLU A 190 2.36 -21.02 4.76
N GLU A 191 1.62 -22.13 4.90
CA GLU A 191 0.20 -22.06 5.25
C GLU A 191 -0.07 -21.43 6.63
N ALA A 192 0.82 -21.70 7.61
CA ALA A 192 0.65 -21.12 8.95
C ALA A 192 0.88 -19.61 8.94
N MET A 193 1.88 -19.15 8.18
CA MET A 193 2.15 -17.71 8.01
C MET A 193 1.00 -17.01 7.32
N ILE A 194 0.52 -17.54 6.21
CA ILE A 194 -0.58 -16.95 5.44
C ILE A 194 -1.86 -16.91 6.28
N ARG A 195 -2.21 -18.00 6.99
CA ARG A 195 -3.36 -18.01 7.92
C ARG A 195 -3.17 -17.01 9.06
N GLY A 196 -1.96 -16.89 9.59
CA GLY A 196 -1.61 -15.92 10.64
C GLY A 196 -1.84 -14.47 10.19
N PHE A 197 -1.36 -14.10 9.01
CA PHE A 197 -1.60 -12.76 8.44
C PHE A 197 -3.10 -12.52 8.17
N GLY A 198 -3.83 -13.52 7.67
CA GLY A 198 -5.28 -13.41 7.51
C GLY A 198 -6.02 -13.19 8.83
N ALA A 199 -5.61 -13.87 9.90
CA ALA A 199 -6.19 -13.66 11.24
C ALA A 199 -5.83 -12.28 11.79
N PHE A 200 -4.57 -11.85 11.62
CA PHE A 200 -4.10 -10.52 12.03
C PHE A 200 -4.86 -9.41 11.31
N GLY A 201 -5.00 -9.48 9.97
CA GLY A 201 -5.74 -8.49 9.19
C GLY A 201 -7.20 -8.36 9.65
N ARG A 202 -7.89 -9.49 9.91
CA ARG A 202 -9.25 -9.45 10.48
C ARG A 202 -9.27 -8.80 11.86
N GLY A 203 -8.27 -9.06 12.70
CA GLY A 203 -8.13 -8.41 14.00
C GLY A 203 -7.98 -6.89 13.89
N VAL A 204 -7.12 -6.44 12.95
CA VAL A 204 -6.94 -5.00 12.66
C VAL A 204 -8.25 -4.37 12.20
N VAL A 205 -8.96 -4.97 11.24
CA VAL A 205 -10.27 -4.47 10.78
C VAL A 205 -11.28 -4.40 11.92
N ALA A 206 -11.31 -5.40 12.81
CA ALA A 206 -12.22 -5.40 13.97
C ALA A 206 -11.90 -4.23 14.93
N VAL A 207 -10.62 -3.99 15.22
CA VAL A 207 -10.20 -2.87 16.10
C VAL A 207 -10.57 -1.52 15.47
N ILE A 208 -10.28 -1.34 14.18
CA ILE A 208 -10.61 -0.12 13.44
C ILE A 208 -12.12 0.13 13.44
N THR A 209 -12.91 -0.92 13.18
CA THR A 209 -14.37 -0.82 13.15
C THR A 209 -14.93 -0.47 14.54
N ALA A 210 -14.37 -1.05 15.61
CA ALA A 210 -14.75 -0.72 16.98
C ALA A 210 -14.42 0.75 17.33
N GLY A 211 -13.26 1.24 16.90
CA GLY A 211 -12.88 2.65 17.04
C GLY A 211 -13.84 3.59 16.33
N LEU A 212 -14.17 3.30 15.08
CA LEU A 212 -15.14 4.07 14.31
C LEU A 212 -16.52 4.08 14.99
N ALA A 213 -16.98 2.92 15.46
CA ALA A 213 -18.28 2.84 16.15
C ALA A 213 -18.26 3.65 17.46
N ALA A 214 -17.17 3.60 18.22
CA ALA A 214 -17.01 4.39 19.45
C ALA A 214 -17.04 5.90 19.16
N ALA A 215 -16.32 6.34 18.12
CA ALA A 215 -16.30 7.73 17.69
C ALA A 215 -17.67 8.22 17.19
N ILE A 216 -18.42 7.39 16.47
CA ILE A 216 -19.80 7.71 16.05
C ILE A 216 -20.73 7.85 17.25
N VAL A 217 -20.64 6.97 18.25
CA VAL A 217 -21.46 7.06 19.48
C VAL A 217 -21.14 8.35 20.23
N GLU A 218 -19.86 8.69 20.37
CA GLU A 218 -19.43 9.92 21.05
C GLU A 218 -19.95 11.16 20.30
N GLU A 219 -19.82 11.22 18.99
CA GLU A 219 -20.30 12.35 18.15
C GLU A 219 -21.83 12.53 18.25
N LEU A 220 -22.59 11.44 18.22
CA LEU A 220 -24.05 11.52 18.19
C LEU A 220 -24.68 11.75 19.58
N THR A 221 -24.03 11.30 20.64
CA THR A 221 -24.64 11.26 21.97
C THR A 221 -23.88 12.06 23.04
N GLY A 222 -22.64 12.44 22.76
CA GLY A 222 -21.71 13.01 23.76
C GLY A 222 -21.20 11.97 24.76
N PHE A 223 -21.55 10.68 24.62
CA PHE A 223 -21.09 9.62 25.54
C PHE A 223 -19.71 9.12 25.10
N VAL A 224 -18.70 9.35 25.91
CA VAL A 224 -17.33 8.92 25.69
C VAL A 224 -17.20 7.42 25.94
N VAL A 225 -17.11 6.62 24.87
CA VAL A 225 -16.94 5.16 24.94
C VAL A 225 -15.46 4.80 25.20
N ILE A 226 -14.57 5.46 24.48
CA ILE A 226 -13.11 5.27 24.60
C ILE A 226 -12.49 6.65 24.89
N PRO A 227 -11.96 6.88 26.10
CA PRO A 227 -11.30 8.15 26.41
C PRO A 227 -10.06 8.40 25.56
N GLY A 228 -9.91 9.62 25.05
CA GLY A 228 -8.72 10.05 24.30
C GLY A 228 -8.78 9.77 22.79
N LEU A 229 -9.97 9.46 22.24
CA LEU A 229 -10.15 9.45 20.79
C LEU A 229 -9.90 10.85 20.21
N ALA A 230 -9.30 10.91 19.02
CA ALA A 230 -9.28 12.14 18.23
C ALA A 230 -10.70 12.45 17.68
N PRO A 231 -11.02 13.74 17.44
CA PRO A 231 -12.31 14.13 16.86
C PRO A 231 -12.60 13.41 15.54
N ILE A 232 -13.81 12.87 15.37
CA ILE A 232 -14.22 12.16 14.15
C ILE A 232 -14.14 13.05 12.90
N SER A 233 -14.27 14.37 13.07
CA SER A 233 -14.16 15.38 12.00
C SER A 233 -12.81 15.36 11.32
N GLU A 234 -11.70 15.10 12.04
CA GLU A 234 -10.35 15.01 11.46
C GLU A 234 -10.26 13.84 10.46
N GLY A 235 -10.92 12.72 10.79
CA GLY A 235 -11.00 11.59 9.88
C GLY A 235 -11.80 11.90 8.61
N PHE A 236 -12.93 12.60 8.73
CA PHE A 236 -13.73 13.01 7.57
C PHE A 236 -13.01 14.04 6.71
N GLU A 237 -12.31 15.01 7.30
CA GLU A 237 -11.51 15.99 6.57
C GLU A 237 -10.42 15.30 5.74
N THR A 238 -9.64 14.42 6.35
CA THR A 238 -8.59 13.65 5.66
C THR A 238 -9.15 12.81 4.51
N VAL A 239 -10.25 12.08 4.75
CA VAL A 239 -10.88 11.26 3.71
C VAL A 239 -11.47 12.10 2.59
N GLY A 240 -12.02 13.28 2.91
CA GLY A 240 -12.53 14.24 1.93
C GLY A 240 -11.41 14.76 1.01
N GLU A 241 -10.27 15.16 1.59
CA GLU A 241 -9.10 15.60 0.83
C GLU A 241 -8.58 14.52 -0.12
N ILE A 242 -8.50 13.28 0.36
CA ILE A 242 -8.09 12.13 -0.45
C ILE A 242 -9.06 11.91 -1.62
N ALA A 243 -10.37 11.97 -1.38
CA ALA A 243 -11.37 11.78 -2.43
C ALA A 243 -11.28 12.85 -3.54
N ILE A 244 -10.99 14.11 -3.17
CA ILE A 244 -10.74 15.19 -4.14
C ILE A 244 -9.55 14.84 -5.04
N VAL A 245 -8.48 14.31 -4.48
CA VAL A 245 -7.29 13.91 -5.25
C VAL A 245 -7.59 12.71 -6.12
N LEU A 246 -8.30 11.70 -5.60
CA LEU A 246 -8.67 10.50 -6.37
C LEU A 246 -9.58 10.81 -7.55
N ALA A 247 -10.44 11.81 -7.45
CA ALA A 247 -11.26 12.27 -8.57
C ALA A 247 -10.43 12.73 -9.79
N GLY A 248 -9.18 13.15 -9.56
CA GLY A 248 -8.22 13.45 -10.63
C GLY A 248 -7.25 12.32 -10.94
N ALA A 249 -6.82 11.58 -9.92
CA ALA A 249 -5.87 10.50 -10.07
C ALA A 249 -6.43 9.33 -10.89
N PHE A 250 -7.68 8.92 -10.67
CA PHE A 250 -8.29 7.79 -11.37
C PHE A 250 -8.44 8.04 -12.89
N PRO A 251 -8.96 9.20 -13.37
CA PRO A 251 -8.94 9.52 -14.80
C PRO A 251 -7.53 9.54 -15.41
N LEU A 252 -6.54 10.08 -14.66
CA LEU A 252 -5.13 10.07 -15.10
C LEU A 252 -4.62 8.64 -15.26
N VAL A 253 -4.81 7.80 -14.26
CA VAL A 253 -4.36 6.39 -14.26
C VAL A 253 -5.04 5.59 -15.36
N PHE A 254 -6.34 5.80 -15.58
CA PHE A 254 -7.07 5.18 -16.67
C PHE A 254 -6.44 5.50 -18.03
N LEU A 255 -6.10 6.77 -18.26
CA LEU A 255 -5.41 7.15 -19.50
C LEU A 255 -4.01 6.52 -19.58
N LEU A 256 -3.22 6.60 -18.51
CA LEU A 256 -1.89 5.98 -18.45
C LEU A 256 -1.95 4.48 -18.72
N THR A 257 -2.92 3.77 -18.14
CA THR A 257 -3.12 2.33 -18.35
C THR A 257 -3.40 2.01 -19.82
N LYS A 258 -4.25 2.82 -20.49
CA LYS A 258 -4.50 2.67 -21.93
C LYS A 258 -3.24 2.88 -22.76
N LEU A 259 -2.44 3.90 -22.43
CA LEU A 259 -1.21 4.23 -23.17
C LEU A 259 -0.11 3.17 -22.93
N LEU A 260 0.01 2.69 -21.69
CA LEU A 260 1.04 1.72 -21.30
C LEU A 260 0.71 0.28 -21.71
N LYS A 261 -0.53 -0.03 -22.09
CA LYS A 261 -0.95 -1.40 -22.46
C LYS A 261 -0.03 -2.05 -23.49
N LYS A 262 0.26 -1.38 -24.60
CA LYS A 262 1.11 -1.94 -25.67
C LYS A 262 2.58 -2.13 -25.24
N PRO A 263 3.27 -1.15 -24.62
CA PRO A 263 4.60 -1.34 -24.06
C PRO A 263 4.68 -2.50 -23.06
N LEU A 264 3.71 -2.62 -22.18
CA LEU A 264 3.70 -3.64 -21.11
C LEU A 264 3.44 -5.06 -21.65
N LEU A 265 2.61 -5.23 -22.68
CA LEU A 265 2.49 -6.51 -23.38
C LEU A 265 3.82 -6.91 -24.05
N ARG A 266 4.59 -5.95 -24.59
CA ARG A 266 5.94 -6.24 -25.11
C ARG A 266 6.91 -6.64 -23.99
N LEU A 267 6.85 -5.93 -22.85
CA LEU A 267 7.64 -6.25 -21.66
C LEU A 267 7.30 -7.66 -21.15
N GLY A 268 6.04 -8.07 -21.16
CA GLY A 268 5.61 -9.44 -20.79
C GLY A 268 6.35 -10.52 -21.59
N LYS A 269 6.52 -10.33 -22.90
CA LYS A 269 7.30 -11.24 -23.75
C LYS A 269 8.77 -11.31 -23.35
N VAL A 270 9.38 -10.17 -23.01
CA VAL A 270 10.78 -10.11 -22.54
C VAL A 270 10.94 -10.81 -21.19
N LEU A 271 9.95 -10.68 -20.31
CA LEU A 271 9.94 -11.33 -18.99
C LEU A 271 9.59 -12.84 -19.07
N GLY A 272 9.14 -13.32 -20.23
CA GLY A 272 8.71 -14.71 -20.44
C GLY A 272 7.45 -15.06 -19.64
N ILE A 273 6.48 -14.14 -19.61
CA ILE A 273 5.15 -14.30 -19.00
C ILE A 273 4.06 -14.09 -20.06
N ASN A 274 2.90 -14.68 -19.84
CA ASN A 274 1.78 -14.56 -20.77
C ASN A 274 1.13 -13.16 -20.76
N ASP A 275 0.29 -12.87 -21.76
CA ASP A 275 -0.34 -11.55 -21.92
C ASP A 275 -1.25 -11.19 -20.74
N VAL A 276 -1.88 -12.18 -20.09
CA VAL A 276 -2.70 -11.98 -18.89
C VAL A 276 -1.84 -11.52 -17.72
N ALA A 277 -0.68 -12.14 -17.52
CA ALA A 277 0.26 -11.73 -16.48
C ALA A 277 0.86 -10.33 -16.76
N ALA A 278 1.13 -10.01 -18.03
CA ALA A 278 1.57 -8.66 -18.41
C ALA A 278 0.47 -7.60 -18.13
N ALA A 279 -0.79 -7.93 -18.37
CA ALA A 279 -1.92 -7.07 -18.01
C ALA A 279 -2.08 -6.93 -16.48
N GLY A 280 -1.81 -7.98 -15.72
CA GLY A 280 -1.84 -7.99 -14.25
C GLY A 280 -0.85 -7.00 -13.64
N LEU A 281 0.38 -6.88 -14.18
CA LEU A 281 1.35 -5.89 -13.72
C LEU A 281 0.81 -4.46 -13.83
N VAL A 282 0.07 -4.16 -14.91
CA VAL A 282 -0.57 -2.85 -15.09
C VAL A 282 -1.70 -2.65 -14.09
N ALA A 283 -2.55 -3.68 -13.93
CA ALA A 283 -3.68 -3.62 -13.02
C ALA A 283 -3.23 -3.39 -11.58
N SER A 284 -2.11 -4.01 -11.15
CA SER A 284 -1.53 -3.80 -9.83
C SER A 284 -1.22 -2.35 -9.50
N LEU A 285 -0.80 -1.56 -10.48
CA LEU A 285 -0.46 -0.14 -10.25
C LEU A 285 -1.66 0.66 -9.70
N ALA A 286 -2.86 0.29 -10.13
CA ALA A 286 -4.10 0.88 -9.62
C ALA A 286 -4.62 0.10 -8.40
N ASN A 287 -4.75 -1.24 -8.52
CA ASN A 287 -5.38 -2.07 -7.49
C ASN A 287 -4.96 -3.55 -7.59
N SER A 288 -4.50 -4.14 -6.49
CA SER A 288 -4.10 -5.55 -6.44
C SER A 288 -5.27 -6.53 -6.56
N ILE A 289 -6.50 -6.14 -6.20
CA ILE A 289 -7.70 -6.98 -6.32
C ILE A 289 -7.91 -7.39 -7.79
N ALA A 290 -7.81 -6.41 -8.70
CA ALA A 290 -7.94 -6.67 -10.14
C ALA A 290 -6.88 -7.65 -10.63
N THR A 291 -5.64 -7.54 -10.14
CA THR A 291 -4.54 -8.46 -10.46
C THR A 291 -4.83 -9.87 -9.95
N PHE A 292 -5.27 -10.02 -8.70
CA PHE A 292 -5.57 -11.33 -8.11
C PHE A 292 -6.71 -12.04 -8.84
N GLY A 293 -7.72 -11.32 -9.33
CA GLY A 293 -8.77 -11.87 -10.16
C GLY A 293 -8.27 -12.48 -11.49
N LEU A 294 -7.12 -12.03 -11.99
CA LEU A 294 -6.50 -12.53 -13.21
C LEU A 294 -5.53 -13.71 -12.97
N VAL A 295 -5.10 -13.97 -11.73
CA VAL A 295 -4.02 -14.95 -11.42
C VAL A 295 -4.33 -16.33 -11.95
N LYS A 296 -5.58 -16.79 -11.88
CA LYS A 296 -5.99 -18.12 -12.38
C LYS A 296 -5.63 -18.36 -13.86
N ASP A 297 -5.64 -17.29 -14.67
CA ASP A 297 -5.39 -17.33 -16.12
C ASP A 297 -3.93 -16.99 -16.48
N MET A 298 -3.09 -16.69 -15.48
CA MET A 298 -1.67 -16.45 -15.68
C MET A 298 -0.88 -17.75 -15.78
N ASP A 299 0.21 -17.73 -16.55
CA ASP A 299 1.21 -18.80 -16.52
C ASP A 299 1.92 -18.86 -15.16
N ARG A 300 2.53 -20.02 -14.84
CA ARG A 300 3.16 -20.28 -13.52
C ARG A 300 4.15 -19.20 -13.09
N ARG A 301 4.98 -18.72 -14.04
CA ARG A 301 5.95 -17.65 -13.81
C ARG A 301 5.25 -16.31 -13.60
N GLY A 302 4.25 -16.02 -14.42
CA GLY A 302 3.45 -14.80 -14.35
C GLY A 302 2.74 -14.63 -13.01
N LYS A 303 2.22 -15.71 -12.42
CA LYS A 303 1.61 -15.70 -11.07
C LYS A 303 2.59 -15.18 -10.02
N VAL A 304 3.79 -15.76 -9.94
CA VAL A 304 4.81 -15.37 -8.96
C VAL A 304 5.29 -13.93 -9.19
N VAL A 305 5.53 -13.56 -10.45
CA VAL A 305 6.00 -12.21 -10.82
C VAL A 305 4.97 -11.15 -10.45
N ASN A 306 3.69 -11.37 -10.75
CA ASN A 306 2.62 -10.41 -10.42
C ASN A 306 2.44 -10.23 -8.91
N ILE A 307 2.44 -11.33 -8.16
CA ILE A 307 2.30 -11.28 -6.70
C ILE A 307 3.52 -10.58 -6.08
N ALA A 308 4.73 -10.88 -6.54
CA ALA A 308 5.95 -10.22 -6.09
C ALA A 308 5.91 -8.72 -6.36
N PHE A 309 5.51 -8.31 -7.56
CA PHE A 309 5.36 -6.91 -7.93
C PHE A 309 4.33 -6.19 -7.05
N ALA A 310 3.18 -6.84 -6.80
CA ALA A 310 2.09 -6.28 -6.01
C ALA A 310 2.50 -5.94 -4.57
N VAL A 311 3.44 -6.68 -3.94
CA VAL A 311 3.92 -6.42 -2.57
C VAL A 311 4.35 -4.97 -2.38
N SER A 312 5.08 -4.40 -3.32
CA SER A 312 5.55 -3.01 -3.22
C SER A 312 4.81 -2.06 -4.16
N ALA A 313 4.54 -2.46 -5.41
CA ALA A 313 4.04 -1.56 -6.44
C ALA A 313 2.51 -1.42 -6.49
N ALA A 314 1.74 -2.32 -5.85
CA ALA A 314 0.29 -2.20 -5.84
C ALA A 314 -0.17 -0.84 -5.27
N PHE A 315 -1.24 -0.29 -5.83
CA PHE A 315 -1.86 0.98 -5.41
C PHE A 315 -0.98 2.23 -5.59
N VAL A 316 0.18 2.12 -6.27
CA VAL A 316 1.09 3.27 -6.44
C VAL A 316 0.41 4.45 -7.16
N PHE A 317 -0.56 4.16 -8.02
CA PHE A 317 -1.42 5.13 -8.68
C PHE A 317 -2.91 4.99 -8.29
N GLY A 318 -3.21 4.33 -7.17
CA GLY A 318 -4.53 4.15 -6.59
C GLY A 318 -4.62 4.80 -5.22
N ASP A 319 -5.16 4.05 -4.25
CA ASP A 319 -5.46 4.54 -2.89
C ASP A 319 -4.25 5.12 -2.16
N HIS A 320 -3.05 4.53 -2.34
CA HIS A 320 -1.82 5.05 -1.73
C HIS A 320 -1.39 6.40 -2.33
N LEU A 321 -1.66 6.65 -3.64
CA LEU A 321 -1.43 7.97 -4.23
C LEU A 321 -2.37 9.00 -3.60
N GLY A 322 -3.67 8.66 -3.54
CA GLY A 322 -4.68 9.53 -2.95
C GLY A 322 -4.37 9.84 -1.49
N PHE A 323 -4.09 8.80 -0.69
CA PHE A 323 -3.69 8.97 0.70
C PHE A 323 -2.47 9.89 0.85
N THR A 324 -1.39 9.61 0.12
CA THR A 324 -0.16 10.41 0.23
C THR A 324 -0.40 11.86 -0.18
N ALA A 325 -1.22 12.10 -1.20
CA ALA A 325 -1.52 13.46 -1.65
C ALA A 325 -2.38 14.27 -0.67
N GLY A 326 -3.28 13.61 0.08
CA GLY A 326 -4.06 14.28 1.13
C GLY A 326 -3.28 14.39 2.45
N PHE A 327 -2.50 13.37 2.82
CA PHE A 327 -1.84 13.29 4.12
C PHE A 327 -0.47 14.01 4.17
N ALA A 328 0.36 13.83 3.13
CA ALA A 328 1.71 14.38 3.02
C ALA A 328 2.08 14.57 1.53
N PRO A 329 1.56 15.60 0.86
CA PRO A 329 1.71 15.80 -0.59
C PRO A 329 3.16 15.82 -1.08
N GLU A 330 4.08 16.34 -0.28
CA GLU A 330 5.51 16.39 -0.58
C GLU A 330 6.16 15.01 -0.65
N MET A 331 5.55 13.98 -0.05
CA MET A 331 6.00 12.60 -0.10
C MET A 331 5.59 11.86 -1.37
N LEU A 332 4.75 12.45 -2.24
CA LEU A 332 4.29 11.81 -3.48
C LEU A 332 5.42 11.26 -4.34
N PRO A 333 6.48 12.02 -4.69
CA PRO A 333 7.58 11.49 -5.49
C PRO A 333 8.31 10.33 -4.79
N ALA A 334 8.51 10.46 -3.48
CA ALA A 334 9.21 9.46 -2.66
C ALA A 334 8.43 8.15 -2.57
N MET A 335 7.13 8.23 -2.34
CA MET A 335 6.24 7.07 -2.31
C MET A 335 6.20 6.37 -3.67
N ILE A 336 5.99 7.11 -4.76
CA ILE A 336 5.92 6.54 -6.12
C ILE A 336 7.23 5.83 -6.47
N ILE A 337 8.37 6.49 -6.34
CA ILE A 337 9.68 5.93 -6.70
C ILE A 337 10.04 4.76 -5.78
N GLY A 338 9.82 4.89 -4.47
CA GLY A 338 10.06 3.82 -3.50
C GLY A 338 9.29 2.55 -3.87
N LYS A 339 8.00 2.66 -4.12
CA LYS A 339 7.14 1.53 -4.50
C LYS A 339 7.54 0.90 -5.83
N LEU A 340 7.85 1.69 -6.84
CA LEU A 340 8.28 1.19 -8.14
C LEU A 340 9.64 0.49 -8.06
N VAL A 341 10.61 1.06 -7.34
CA VAL A 341 11.92 0.42 -7.12
C VAL A 341 11.76 -0.90 -6.37
N GLY A 342 10.97 -0.93 -5.29
CA GLY A 342 10.66 -2.16 -4.56
C GLY A 342 10.01 -3.21 -5.45
N GLY A 343 8.98 -2.83 -6.23
CA GLY A 343 8.28 -3.74 -7.13
C GLY A 343 9.14 -4.27 -8.29
N ILE A 344 9.93 -3.41 -8.94
CA ILE A 344 10.85 -3.84 -10.00
C ILE A 344 11.93 -4.78 -9.45
N SER A 345 12.46 -4.48 -8.26
CA SER A 345 13.42 -5.36 -7.57
C SER A 345 12.79 -6.73 -7.25
N ALA A 346 11.51 -6.74 -6.83
CA ALA A 346 10.76 -7.97 -6.58
C ALA A 346 10.56 -8.81 -7.85
N VAL A 347 10.26 -8.17 -8.98
CA VAL A 347 10.18 -8.84 -10.28
C VAL A 347 11.53 -9.49 -10.63
N ALA A 348 12.65 -8.80 -10.44
CA ALA A 348 13.97 -9.37 -10.72
C ALA A 348 14.25 -10.63 -9.87
N VAL A 349 13.93 -10.58 -8.56
CA VAL A 349 14.07 -11.75 -7.67
C VAL A 349 13.13 -12.89 -8.09
N ALA A 350 11.88 -12.58 -8.43
CA ALA A 350 10.90 -13.58 -8.89
C ALA A 350 11.34 -14.27 -10.19
N LEU A 351 11.87 -13.50 -11.15
CA LEU A 351 12.40 -14.03 -12.40
C LEU A 351 13.60 -14.97 -12.17
N TRP A 352 14.52 -14.58 -11.27
CA TRP A 352 15.66 -15.41 -10.91
C TRP A 352 15.22 -16.72 -10.23
N LEU A 353 14.28 -16.66 -9.29
CA LEU A 353 13.78 -17.83 -8.57
C LEU A 353 13.05 -18.80 -9.52
N THR A 354 12.14 -18.29 -10.34
CA THR A 354 11.35 -19.12 -11.29
C THR A 354 12.21 -19.65 -12.44
N GLY A 355 13.25 -18.93 -12.87
CA GLY A 355 14.21 -19.40 -13.87
C GLY A 355 15.00 -20.63 -13.42
N LYS A 356 15.45 -20.65 -12.15
CA LYS A 356 16.13 -21.82 -11.58
C LYS A 356 15.23 -23.06 -11.47
N GLU A 357 13.93 -22.86 -11.16
CA GLU A 357 12.97 -23.98 -11.09
C GLU A 357 12.72 -24.63 -12.45
N MET A 358 12.70 -23.85 -13.53
CA MET A 358 12.55 -24.37 -14.90
C MET A 358 13.77 -25.18 -15.33
N GLN A 359 14.99 -24.69 -15.04
CA GLN A 359 16.23 -25.41 -15.34
C GLN A 359 16.38 -26.72 -14.57
N ASN A 360 15.84 -26.81 -13.34
CA ASN A 360 15.90 -28.05 -12.54
C ASN A 360 14.79 -29.06 -12.90
N ALA A 361 13.82 -28.67 -13.73
CA ALA A 361 12.73 -29.51 -14.19
C ALA A 361 12.96 -30.11 -15.60
N GLU A 362 13.97 -29.63 -16.32
CA GLU A 362 14.53 -30.21 -17.54
C GLU A 362 15.67 -31.20 -17.21
#